data_672fd04f7e9245a8a2b2bfc1d809af25
#
_entry.id   672fd04f7e9245a8a2b2bfc1d809af25
#
_cell.length_a   1.000
_cell.length_b   1.000
_cell.length_c   1.000
_cell.angle_alpha   90.00
_cell.angle_beta   90.00
_cell.angle_gamma   90.00
#
_symmetry.space_group_name_H-M   'P 1'
#
loop_
_entity.id
_entity.type
_entity.pdbx_description
1 polymer ?
#
loop_
_entity_poly.entity_id
_entity_poly.type
_entity_poly.pdbx_seq_one_letter_code
_entity_poly.pdbx_strand_id
1 'polypeptide(L)'
;MLLTRWLPGLATLRDYKTSFLPHDLAAGVTLGAVLVPVGLAYGELAGLPLAGLYGSMLPLIAYFLFGSSRQVVVGPDSAMAAIVAVAVAPMALGDPGRLALLCATLGVMVGVLCLLAGLLRLGFVANFLSKPVIVGFMHGIALVIIGSQLPKVLGIRAEGETTLEQVVTLVPRLGDTNPVSLVIGAASFAVILLCKRFVPRVPGAVVALVGGLLAVVLLGLDRYGIAVVGRIPTGLPQLTLPTPTLGDFDDLLAVALAAALLSFSDTMVTARAFAARNRYRIDANQELLGIGMANLVSGVSHGLPISASDSRTAVVEAAGGRTQVTSLVAAVVVAAVMLWFTQLLYWLPSAALGGILIASAWGLCDFGEFARLLRFRGISLAGALVTLLGVVVLGLMEGILLGVVFSLVLLLRALAFPPDAVLGRTPAGEWHDPAHRPEAAPVPGLLVYRFSAPLFFANGERFRERIEALVASAIEPVTAVVVAPPSTTSTSWPATCWSSSTASSGTAASGSPSAICATGSCATSSAVCRRCRQARRCASRASPSRLRLLPGDTQCDSDRAFVSRQRAAAGHGR
;
A
#
# COMPACT_ATOMS: atom_id res chain seq x y z
N MET A 1 -27.02 -7.34 14.61
CA MET A 1 -26.13 -7.92 13.59
C MET A 1 -25.76 -6.95 12.43
N LEU A 2 -26.63 -6.10 11.92
CA LEU A 2 -26.26 -5.12 10.86
C LEU A 2 -25.29 -4.03 11.35
N LEU A 3 -25.52 -3.47 12.54
CA LEU A 3 -24.66 -2.41 13.12
C LEU A 3 -23.21 -2.88 13.37
N THR A 4 -23.02 -4.11 13.82
CA THR A 4 -21.67 -4.65 14.12
C THR A 4 -20.84 -4.90 12.87
N ARG A 5 -21.47 -4.98 11.69
CA ARG A 5 -20.78 -5.09 10.42
C ARG A 5 -20.13 -3.75 9.99
N TRP A 6 -20.80 -2.63 10.29
CA TRP A 6 -20.31 -1.29 9.95
C TRP A 6 -19.43 -0.67 11.02
N LEU A 7 -19.58 -1.15 12.28
CA LEU A 7 -18.87 -0.67 13.46
C LEU A 7 -18.17 -1.85 14.17
N PRO A 8 -17.04 -2.34 13.63
CA PRO A 8 -16.28 -3.46 14.23
C PRO A 8 -15.82 -3.16 15.66
N GLY A 9 -15.57 -1.89 15.99
CA GLY A 9 -15.19 -1.48 17.34
C GLY A 9 -16.23 -1.80 18.39
N LEU A 10 -17.52 -1.72 18.06
CA LEU A 10 -18.59 -2.13 18.99
C LEU A 10 -18.58 -3.64 19.26
N ALA A 11 -18.24 -4.44 18.24
CA ALA A 11 -18.05 -5.88 18.44
C ALA A 11 -16.83 -6.15 19.35
N THR A 12 -15.75 -5.40 19.17
CA THR A 12 -14.56 -5.47 20.04
C THR A 12 -14.89 -5.17 21.48
N LEU A 13 -15.71 -4.14 21.76
CA LEU A 13 -16.15 -3.83 23.13
C LEU A 13 -17.06 -4.90 23.72
N ARG A 14 -17.98 -5.44 22.94
CA ARG A 14 -18.91 -6.49 23.38
C ARG A 14 -18.19 -7.77 23.77
N ASP A 15 -17.20 -8.15 22.97
CA ASP A 15 -16.44 -9.40 23.15
C ASP A 15 -15.13 -9.18 23.94
N TYR A 16 -15.00 -8.00 24.57
CA TYR A 16 -13.79 -7.59 25.28
C TYR A 16 -13.54 -8.43 26.52
N LYS A 17 -12.34 -9.00 26.60
CA LYS A 17 -11.91 -9.76 27.77
C LYS A 17 -11.22 -8.82 28.75
N THR A 18 -11.69 -8.78 30.00
CA THR A 18 -11.10 -7.94 31.07
C THR A 18 -9.62 -8.24 31.30
N SER A 19 -9.16 -9.46 31.01
CA SER A 19 -7.74 -9.84 31.06
C SER A 19 -6.85 -9.08 30.05
N PHE A 20 -7.42 -8.42 29.05
CA PHE A 20 -6.67 -7.60 28.08
C PHE A 20 -6.45 -6.18 28.58
N LEU A 21 -7.29 -5.70 29.51
CA LEU A 21 -7.29 -4.32 29.97
C LEU A 21 -5.92 -3.82 30.47
N PRO A 22 -5.17 -4.54 31.34
CA PRO A 22 -3.87 -4.03 31.80
C PRO A 22 -2.86 -3.93 30.66
N HIS A 23 -2.94 -4.81 29.67
CA HIS A 23 -2.06 -4.77 28.51
C HIS A 23 -2.41 -3.62 27.55
N ASP A 24 -3.71 -3.44 27.27
CA ASP A 24 -4.17 -2.37 26.39
C ASP A 24 -3.98 -0.99 27.05
N LEU A 25 -4.11 -0.90 28.38
CA LEU A 25 -3.84 0.33 29.12
C LEU A 25 -2.36 0.71 29.07
N ALA A 26 -1.44 -0.24 29.37
CA ALA A 26 -0.01 0.01 29.31
C ALA A 26 0.45 0.38 27.89
N ALA A 27 -0.03 -0.36 26.88
CA ALA A 27 0.27 -0.08 25.48
C ALA A 27 -0.32 1.26 25.01
N GLY A 28 -1.53 1.63 25.49
CA GLY A 28 -2.18 2.89 25.17
C GLY A 28 -1.47 4.10 25.77
N VAL A 29 -1.02 4.01 27.02
CA VAL A 29 -0.19 5.05 27.65
C VAL A 29 1.13 5.21 26.88
N THR A 30 1.78 4.10 26.55
CA THR A 30 3.02 4.12 25.75
C THR A 30 2.78 4.76 24.38
N LEU A 31 1.70 4.40 23.69
CA LEU A 31 1.33 4.98 22.41
C LEU A 31 1.05 6.48 22.53
N GLY A 32 0.27 6.92 23.52
CA GLY A 32 -0.03 8.33 23.76
C GLY A 32 1.25 9.15 24.01
N ALA A 33 2.17 8.61 24.79
CA ALA A 33 3.47 9.24 25.04
C ALA A 33 4.30 9.38 23.76
N VAL A 34 4.19 8.44 22.80
CA VAL A 34 4.87 8.53 21.48
C VAL A 34 4.15 9.51 20.54
N LEU A 35 2.82 9.54 20.57
CA LEU A 35 2.01 10.38 19.67
C LEU A 35 2.22 11.86 19.90
N VAL A 36 2.48 12.29 21.14
CA VAL A 36 2.69 13.72 21.45
C VAL A 36 3.92 14.28 20.72
N PRO A 37 5.16 13.74 20.91
CA PRO A 37 6.33 14.26 20.20
C PRO A 37 6.24 14.09 18.70
N VAL A 38 5.74 12.96 18.24
CA VAL A 38 5.63 12.63 16.81
C VAL A 38 4.56 13.49 16.13
N GLY A 39 3.41 13.69 16.78
CA GLY A 39 2.34 14.57 16.29
C GLY A 39 2.82 16.03 16.19
N LEU A 40 3.51 16.54 17.21
CA LEU A 40 4.11 17.87 17.16
C LEU A 40 5.11 18.01 16.04
N ALA A 41 6.03 17.04 15.91
CA ALA A 41 7.06 17.06 14.90
C ALA A 41 6.47 17.09 13.47
N TYR A 42 5.47 16.25 13.19
CA TYR A 42 4.80 16.25 11.90
C TYR A 42 3.92 17.49 11.70
N GLY A 43 3.27 17.98 12.76
CA GLY A 43 2.55 19.24 12.71
C GLY A 43 3.49 20.41 12.40
N GLU A 44 4.68 20.45 12.99
CA GLU A 44 5.68 21.48 12.69
C GLU A 44 6.25 21.36 11.27
N LEU A 45 6.45 20.12 10.78
CA LEU A 45 6.83 19.87 9.38
C LEU A 45 5.79 20.46 8.42
N ALA A 46 4.50 20.29 8.74
CA ALA A 46 3.38 20.80 7.96
C ALA A 46 3.13 22.31 8.18
N GLY A 47 3.87 22.99 9.06
CA GLY A 47 3.63 24.38 9.45
C GLY A 47 2.44 24.60 10.41
N LEU A 48 1.87 23.51 10.95
CA LEU A 48 0.68 23.50 11.82
C LEU A 48 0.90 22.59 13.05
N PRO A 49 1.68 23.00 14.06
CA PRO A 49 2.03 22.11 15.19
C PRO A 49 0.81 21.52 15.91
N LEU A 50 -0.25 22.31 16.11
CA LEU A 50 -1.51 21.84 16.73
C LEU A 50 -2.24 20.82 15.90
N ALA A 51 -2.27 20.95 14.57
CA ALA A 51 -2.96 20.03 13.70
C ALA A 51 -2.37 18.60 13.80
N GLY A 52 -1.07 18.48 14.09
CA GLY A 52 -0.45 17.20 14.37
C GLY A 52 -0.96 16.55 15.66
N LEU A 53 -1.19 17.31 16.72
CA LEU A 53 -1.76 16.80 17.96
C LEU A 53 -3.25 16.46 17.78
N TYR A 54 -4.02 17.30 17.11
CA TYR A 54 -5.44 17.06 16.82
C TYR A 54 -5.63 15.79 15.98
N GLY A 55 -4.81 15.59 14.95
CA GLY A 55 -4.76 14.37 14.14
C GLY A 55 -4.31 13.12 14.91
N SER A 56 -3.69 13.30 16.07
CA SER A 56 -3.24 12.21 16.95
C SER A 56 -4.28 11.82 18.03
N MET A 57 -5.48 12.40 18.04
CA MET A 57 -6.47 12.19 19.09
C MET A 57 -7.80 11.65 18.55
N LEU A 58 -8.63 12.50 17.95
CA LEU A 58 -9.98 12.12 17.51
C LEU A 58 -9.99 11.07 16.39
N PRO A 59 -9.06 11.07 15.43
CA PRO A 59 -8.99 10.03 14.41
C PRO A 59 -8.78 8.62 14.97
N LEU A 60 -8.07 8.48 16.10
CA LEU A 60 -7.90 7.19 16.76
C LEU A 60 -9.24 6.62 17.23
N ILE A 61 -10.13 7.48 17.74
CA ILE A 61 -11.48 7.09 18.18
C ILE A 61 -12.32 6.68 16.95
N ALA A 62 -12.24 7.45 15.86
CA ALA A 62 -12.95 7.13 14.64
C ALA A 62 -12.48 5.78 14.05
N TYR A 63 -11.17 5.57 13.97
CA TYR A 63 -10.63 4.32 13.47
C TYR A 63 -10.95 3.13 14.39
N PHE A 64 -10.92 3.33 15.72
CA PHE A 64 -11.40 2.32 16.67
C PHE A 64 -12.81 1.85 16.33
N LEU A 65 -13.72 2.77 15.99
CA LEU A 65 -15.11 2.44 15.71
C LEU A 65 -15.29 1.72 14.36
N PHE A 66 -14.59 2.18 13.32
CA PHE A 66 -14.83 1.79 11.93
C PHE A 66 -13.76 0.86 11.34
N GLY A 67 -12.54 0.82 11.88
CA GLY A 67 -11.45 -0.03 11.38
C GLY A 67 -11.68 -1.51 11.65
N SER A 68 -11.21 -2.38 10.76
CA SER A 68 -11.29 -3.84 10.93
C SER A 68 -10.04 -4.43 11.58
N SER A 69 -8.93 -3.71 11.58
CA SER A 69 -7.70 -4.16 12.21
C SER A 69 -7.73 -4.02 13.73
N ARG A 70 -7.17 -5.02 14.41
CA ARG A 70 -7.13 -5.04 15.88
C ARG A 70 -6.00 -4.24 16.51
N GLN A 71 -4.98 -3.88 15.72
CA GLN A 71 -3.72 -3.35 16.26
C GLN A 71 -3.19 -2.14 15.51
N VAL A 72 -3.65 -1.88 14.28
CA VAL A 72 -3.16 -0.77 13.47
C VAL A 72 -3.39 0.55 14.19
N VAL A 73 -2.34 1.35 14.25
CA VAL A 73 -2.36 2.71 14.79
C VAL A 73 -2.38 3.69 13.63
N VAL A 74 -3.41 4.53 13.60
CA VAL A 74 -3.53 5.64 12.64
C VAL A 74 -3.15 6.96 13.30
N GLY A 75 -2.82 7.95 12.49
CA GLY A 75 -2.49 9.31 12.95
C GLY A 75 -1.58 10.02 11.97
N PRO A 76 -1.15 11.25 12.28
CA PRO A 76 -0.20 11.98 11.45
C PRO A 76 1.05 11.16 11.20
N ASP A 77 1.50 11.13 9.96
CA ASP A 77 2.74 10.47 9.58
C ASP A 77 3.61 11.38 8.71
N SER A 78 4.81 10.91 8.44
CA SER A 78 5.82 11.67 7.69
C SER A 78 5.39 11.98 6.26
N ALA A 79 4.73 11.03 5.60
CA ALA A 79 4.32 11.19 4.21
C ALA A 79 3.16 12.19 4.08
N MET A 80 2.15 12.10 4.95
CA MET A 80 1.03 13.05 4.96
C MET A 80 1.48 14.45 5.36
N ALA A 81 2.36 14.57 6.37
CA ALA A 81 2.93 15.85 6.76
C ALA A 81 3.76 16.49 5.64
N ALA A 82 4.54 15.68 4.91
CA ALA A 82 5.29 16.14 3.74
C ALA A 82 4.39 16.60 2.60
N ILE A 83 3.27 15.89 2.32
CA ILE A 83 2.27 16.34 1.34
C ILE A 83 1.74 17.73 1.73
N VAL A 84 1.38 17.93 3.00
CA VAL A 84 0.89 19.23 3.45
C VAL A 84 1.98 20.30 3.30
N ALA A 85 3.21 20.02 3.73
CA ALA A 85 4.33 20.97 3.67
C ALA A 85 4.68 21.38 2.23
N VAL A 86 4.67 20.44 1.29
CA VAL A 86 5.15 20.67 -0.08
C VAL A 86 4.04 21.07 -1.03
N ALA A 87 2.85 20.45 -0.93
CA ALA A 87 1.76 20.71 -1.87
C ALA A 87 0.74 21.71 -1.36
N VAL A 88 0.46 21.79 -0.05
CA VAL A 88 -0.61 22.63 0.50
C VAL A 88 -0.07 23.96 1.04
N ALA A 89 1.08 23.93 1.74
CA ALA A 89 1.63 25.15 2.35
C ALA A 89 1.91 26.29 1.35
N PRO A 90 2.42 26.04 0.12
CA PRO A 90 2.56 27.09 -0.88
C PRO A 90 1.24 27.76 -1.29
N MET A 91 0.12 27.01 -1.31
CA MET A 91 -1.21 27.53 -1.66
C MET A 91 -1.74 28.50 -0.59
N ALA A 92 -1.21 28.43 0.63
CA ALA A 92 -1.59 29.32 1.73
C ALA A 92 -0.92 30.69 1.67
N LEU A 93 0.07 30.90 0.80
CA LEU A 93 0.80 32.17 0.60
C LEU A 93 1.31 32.80 1.91
N GLY A 94 1.71 31.95 2.87
CA GLY A 94 2.23 32.38 4.17
C GLY A 94 1.19 32.72 5.23
N ASP A 95 -0.13 32.58 4.94
CA ASP A 95 -1.19 32.75 5.93
C ASP A 95 -1.45 31.44 6.71
N PRO A 96 -1.16 31.38 8.03
CA PRO A 96 -1.41 30.19 8.84
C PRO A 96 -2.89 29.81 8.94
N GLY A 97 -3.81 30.78 8.91
CA GLY A 97 -5.24 30.53 8.95
C GLY A 97 -5.73 29.83 7.68
N ARG A 98 -5.24 30.31 6.52
CA ARG A 98 -5.52 29.68 5.23
C ARG A 98 -4.89 28.28 5.14
N LEU A 99 -3.66 28.10 5.63
CA LEU A 99 -3.02 26.80 5.68
C LEU A 99 -3.84 25.80 6.52
N ALA A 100 -4.32 26.21 7.68
CA ALA A 100 -5.17 25.37 8.52
C ALA A 100 -6.49 25.00 7.83
N LEU A 101 -7.11 25.95 7.12
CA LEU A 101 -8.33 25.70 6.34
C LEU A 101 -8.09 24.70 5.22
N LEU A 102 -7.04 24.89 4.41
CA LEU A 102 -6.71 23.99 3.29
C LEU A 102 -6.34 22.60 3.79
N CYS A 103 -5.59 22.52 4.89
CA CYS A 103 -5.23 21.25 5.51
C CYS A 103 -6.46 20.48 6.03
N ALA A 104 -7.38 21.15 6.72
CA ALA A 104 -8.64 20.58 7.18
C ALA A 104 -9.51 20.12 6.00
N THR A 105 -9.58 20.92 4.94
CA THR A 105 -10.28 20.58 3.69
C THR A 105 -9.68 19.34 3.04
N LEU A 106 -8.36 19.27 2.93
CA LEU A 106 -7.66 18.08 2.42
C LEU A 106 -8.03 16.84 3.24
N GLY A 107 -8.01 16.92 4.57
CA GLY A 107 -8.40 15.82 5.46
C GLY A 107 -9.84 15.34 5.19
N VAL A 108 -10.79 16.28 5.04
CA VAL A 108 -12.18 15.96 4.69
C VAL A 108 -12.26 15.32 3.30
N MET A 109 -11.58 15.86 2.29
CA MET A 109 -11.58 15.31 0.92
C MET A 109 -11.00 13.90 0.88
N VAL A 110 -9.86 13.66 1.53
CA VAL A 110 -9.26 12.32 1.68
C VAL A 110 -10.23 11.36 2.36
N GLY A 111 -10.87 11.81 3.44
CA GLY A 111 -11.89 11.06 4.16
C GLY A 111 -13.06 10.65 3.27
N VAL A 112 -13.64 11.60 2.54
CA VAL A 112 -14.76 11.34 1.62
C VAL A 112 -14.35 10.41 0.48
N LEU A 113 -13.17 10.61 -0.13
CA LEU A 113 -12.66 9.74 -1.20
C LEU A 113 -12.49 8.30 -0.72
N CYS A 114 -11.89 8.09 0.45
CA CYS A 114 -11.72 6.76 1.03
C CYS A 114 -13.08 6.12 1.39
N LEU A 115 -14.03 6.90 1.93
CA LEU A 115 -15.38 6.41 2.23
C LEU A 115 -16.11 5.99 0.96
N LEU A 116 -16.09 6.82 -0.08
CA LEU A 116 -16.69 6.50 -1.37
C LEU A 116 -16.05 5.25 -1.97
N ALA A 117 -14.71 5.15 -1.95
CA ALA A 117 -13.99 3.98 -2.41
C ALA A 117 -14.38 2.71 -1.63
N GLY A 118 -14.54 2.80 -0.31
CA GLY A 118 -14.98 1.69 0.54
C GLY A 118 -16.41 1.23 0.23
N LEU A 119 -17.34 2.19 0.05
CA LEU A 119 -18.73 1.91 -0.34
C LEU A 119 -18.83 1.29 -1.73
N LEU A 120 -18.04 1.78 -2.68
CA LEU A 120 -17.94 1.24 -4.05
C LEU A 120 -17.11 -0.07 -4.12
N ARG A 121 -16.61 -0.56 -2.98
CA ARG A 121 -15.79 -1.78 -2.85
C ARG A 121 -14.51 -1.74 -3.69
N LEU A 122 -13.85 -0.59 -3.75
CA LEU A 122 -12.60 -0.38 -4.47
C LEU A 122 -11.36 -0.80 -3.68
N GLY A 123 -11.50 -1.60 -2.62
CA GLY A 123 -10.37 -2.08 -1.79
C GLY A 123 -9.27 -2.83 -2.55
N PHE A 124 -9.55 -3.29 -3.77
CA PHE A 124 -8.55 -3.89 -4.65
C PHE A 124 -7.53 -2.88 -5.22
N VAL A 125 -7.85 -1.57 -5.22
CA VAL A 125 -7.00 -0.51 -5.77
C VAL A 125 -5.64 -0.42 -5.05
N ALA A 126 -5.59 -0.77 -3.75
CA ALA A 126 -4.33 -0.87 -3.03
C ALA A 126 -3.29 -1.82 -3.67
N ASN A 127 -3.73 -2.74 -4.52
CA ASN A 127 -2.83 -3.67 -5.19
C ASN A 127 -2.18 -3.09 -6.46
N PHE A 128 -2.59 -1.89 -6.91
CA PHE A 128 -2.03 -1.26 -8.12
C PHE A 128 -0.70 -0.54 -7.87
N LEU A 129 -0.42 -0.11 -6.64
CA LEU A 129 0.93 0.37 -6.34
C LEU A 129 1.88 -0.82 -6.27
N SER A 130 2.79 -0.89 -7.23
CA SER A 130 3.80 -1.93 -7.22
C SER A 130 4.82 -1.68 -6.09
N LYS A 131 5.30 -2.74 -5.47
CA LYS A 131 6.27 -2.64 -4.37
C LYS A 131 7.51 -1.80 -4.71
N PRO A 132 8.13 -1.91 -5.90
CA PRO A 132 9.25 -1.05 -6.29
C PRO A 132 8.92 0.44 -6.30
N VAL A 133 7.73 0.81 -6.78
CA VAL A 133 7.27 2.21 -6.79
C VAL A 133 7.11 2.75 -5.37
N ILE A 134 6.53 1.97 -4.46
CA ILE A 134 6.41 2.33 -3.03
C ILE A 134 7.81 2.51 -2.42
N VAL A 135 8.75 1.60 -2.67
CA VAL A 135 10.13 1.70 -2.18
C VAL A 135 10.80 2.98 -2.69
N GLY A 136 10.71 3.28 -3.99
CA GLY A 136 11.25 4.52 -4.58
C GLY A 136 10.62 5.77 -3.96
N PHE A 137 9.30 5.77 -3.80
CA PHE A 137 8.55 6.86 -3.19
C PHE A 137 8.95 7.12 -1.73
N MET A 138 9.04 6.07 -0.91
CA MET A 138 9.44 6.19 0.49
C MET A 138 10.87 6.74 0.66
N HIS A 139 11.80 6.32 -0.21
CA HIS A 139 13.16 6.89 -0.21
C HIS A 139 13.16 8.34 -0.68
N GLY A 140 12.34 8.70 -1.69
CA GLY A 140 12.17 10.08 -2.14
C GLY A 140 11.64 10.99 -1.03
N ILE A 141 10.56 10.58 -0.36
CA ILE A 141 10.02 11.32 0.82
C ILE A 141 11.07 11.45 1.92
N ALA A 142 11.79 10.37 2.22
CA ALA A 142 12.82 10.43 3.26
C ALA A 142 13.88 11.49 2.97
N LEU A 143 14.33 11.59 1.70
CA LEU A 143 15.28 12.63 1.28
C LEU A 143 14.69 14.03 1.38
N VAL A 144 13.42 14.22 0.97
CA VAL A 144 12.70 15.50 1.10
C VAL A 144 12.58 15.92 2.56
N ILE A 145 12.17 15.00 3.46
CA ILE A 145 12.05 15.30 4.89
C ILE A 145 13.43 15.63 5.48
N ILE A 146 14.46 14.82 5.22
CA ILE A 146 15.80 15.08 5.72
C ILE A 146 16.27 16.47 5.25
N GLY A 147 16.14 16.76 3.95
CA GLY A 147 16.51 18.04 3.37
C GLY A 147 15.81 19.23 4.05
N SER A 148 14.49 19.14 4.25
CA SER A 148 13.69 20.18 4.87
C SER A 148 13.95 20.37 6.37
N GLN A 149 14.48 19.37 7.08
CA GLN A 149 14.78 19.45 8.52
C GLN A 149 16.24 19.83 8.81
N LEU A 150 17.15 19.71 7.84
CA LEU A 150 18.55 20.11 8.00
C LEU A 150 18.69 21.56 8.48
N PRO A 151 17.99 22.57 7.92
CA PRO A 151 18.09 23.95 8.39
C PRO A 151 17.73 24.11 9.88
N LYS A 152 16.69 23.41 10.36
CA LYS A 152 16.26 23.45 11.77
C LYS A 152 17.31 22.86 12.70
N VAL A 153 17.91 21.72 12.30
CA VAL A 153 18.98 21.08 13.06
C VAL A 153 20.22 21.94 13.09
N LEU A 154 20.54 22.61 11.99
CA LEU A 154 21.70 23.53 11.92
C LEU A 154 21.42 24.91 12.56
N GLY A 155 20.15 25.21 12.86
CA GLY A 155 19.76 26.51 13.41
C GLY A 155 19.86 27.66 12.39
N ILE A 156 19.79 27.35 11.09
CA ILE A 156 19.91 28.29 9.96
C ILE A 156 18.52 28.50 9.36
N ARG A 157 18.22 29.70 8.87
CA ARG A 157 17.01 29.94 8.09
C ARG A 157 17.19 29.41 6.66
N ALA A 158 16.29 28.52 6.23
CA ALA A 158 16.28 28.05 4.85
C ALA A 158 15.67 29.10 3.92
N GLU A 159 16.22 29.21 2.72
CA GLU A 159 15.68 30.01 1.61
C GLU A 159 15.48 29.10 0.41
N GLY A 160 14.36 29.23 -0.29
CA GLY A 160 13.99 28.42 -1.45
C GLY A 160 12.59 27.84 -1.33
N GLU A 161 11.93 27.68 -2.48
CA GLU A 161 10.57 27.13 -2.57
C GLU A 161 10.57 25.60 -2.54
N THR A 162 11.61 24.98 -3.08
CA THR A 162 11.74 23.52 -3.12
C THR A 162 12.77 23.02 -2.10
N THR A 163 12.63 21.79 -1.62
CA THR A 163 13.60 21.16 -0.70
C THR A 163 15.01 21.12 -1.31
N LEU A 164 15.09 20.91 -2.63
CA LEU A 164 16.38 20.88 -3.32
C LEU A 164 17.05 22.26 -3.28
N GLU A 165 16.32 23.34 -3.55
CA GLU A 165 16.80 24.72 -3.43
C GLU A 165 17.23 25.03 -2.01
N GLN A 166 16.42 24.66 -0.99
CA GLN A 166 16.75 24.83 0.41
C GLN A 166 18.09 24.16 0.77
N VAL A 167 18.34 22.95 0.28
CA VAL A 167 19.61 22.25 0.52
C VAL A 167 20.77 22.93 -0.20
N VAL A 168 20.56 23.38 -1.45
CA VAL A 168 21.60 24.08 -2.22
C VAL A 168 21.96 25.42 -1.59
N THR A 169 20.96 26.21 -1.16
CA THR A 169 21.17 27.51 -0.50
C THR A 169 21.77 27.39 0.91
N LEU A 170 21.64 26.21 1.52
CA LEU A 170 22.21 25.92 2.84
C LEU A 170 23.75 25.76 2.79
N VAL A 171 24.28 25.19 1.70
CA VAL A 171 25.72 24.88 1.59
C VAL A 171 26.62 26.06 1.83
N PRO A 172 26.45 27.26 1.21
CA PRO A 172 27.27 28.42 1.47
C PRO A 172 27.10 28.99 2.88
N ARG A 173 26.03 28.69 3.58
CA ARG A 173 25.69 29.19 4.93
C ARG A 173 26.04 28.22 6.05
N LEU A 174 26.73 27.13 5.77
CA LEU A 174 27.16 26.18 6.81
C LEU A 174 28.05 26.84 7.90
N GLY A 175 28.70 27.94 7.56
CA GLY A 175 29.45 28.75 8.54
C GLY A 175 28.60 29.44 9.61
N ASP A 176 27.31 29.65 9.35
CA ASP A 176 26.34 30.29 10.25
C ASP A 176 25.67 29.29 11.20
N THR A 177 26.13 28.04 11.21
CA THR A 177 25.53 26.95 12.01
C THR A 177 25.56 27.31 13.51
N ASN A 178 24.39 27.24 14.15
CA ASN A 178 24.28 27.33 15.59
C ASN A 178 24.75 26.02 16.24
N PRO A 179 25.87 25.99 16.97
CA PRO A 179 26.41 24.73 17.51
C PRO A 179 25.50 24.09 18.54
N VAL A 180 24.69 24.87 19.27
CA VAL A 180 23.77 24.36 20.28
C VAL A 180 22.59 23.64 19.59
N SER A 181 22.01 24.24 18.54
CA SER A 181 20.96 23.61 17.74
C SER A 181 21.45 22.32 17.11
N LEU A 182 22.65 22.31 16.53
CA LEU A 182 23.26 21.12 15.92
C LEU A 182 23.43 20.00 16.96
N VAL A 183 23.97 20.31 18.15
CA VAL A 183 24.15 19.31 19.22
C VAL A 183 22.82 18.74 19.67
N ILE A 184 21.78 19.56 19.86
CA ILE A 184 20.46 19.12 20.28
C ILE A 184 19.82 18.20 19.20
N GLY A 185 19.86 18.62 17.93
CA GLY A 185 19.29 17.85 16.83
C GLY A 185 20.01 16.52 16.61
N ALA A 186 21.36 16.55 16.59
CA ALA A 186 22.19 15.36 16.46
C ALA A 186 22.04 14.41 17.65
N ALA A 187 21.99 14.94 18.89
CA ALA A 187 21.75 14.13 20.08
C ALA A 187 20.36 13.47 20.05
N SER A 188 19.33 14.20 19.64
CA SER A 188 17.96 13.66 19.48
C SER A 188 17.92 12.53 18.46
N PHE A 189 18.54 12.69 17.30
CA PHE A 189 18.71 11.66 16.29
C PHE A 189 19.45 10.42 16.85
N ALA A 190 20.61 10.64 17.49
CA ALA A 190 21.43 9.57 18.05
C ALA A 190 20.69 8.80 19.15
N VAL A 191 20.00 9.49 20.06
CA VAL A 191 19.19 8.87 21.14
C VAL A 191 18.15 7.94 20.56
N ILE A 192 17.43 8.34 19.50
CA ILE A 192 16.42 7.48 18.87
C ILE A 192 17.05 6.21 18.30
N LEU A 193 18.19 6.33 17.59
CA LEU A 193 18.90 5.17 17.03
C LEU A 193 19.44 4.26 18.13
N LEU A 194 20.02 4.83 19.20
CA LEU A 194 20.54 4.08 20.33
C LEU A 194 19.41 3.35 21.08
N CYS A 195 18.30 4.04 21.37
CA CYS A 195 17.14 3.40 21.97
C CYS A 195 16.63 2.24 21.11
N LYS A 196 16.50 2.44 19.80
CA LYS A 196 16.08 1.38 18.86
C LYS A 196 17.03 0.18 18.88
N ARG A 197 18.34 0.42 19.07
CA ARG A 197 19.38 -0.63 19.04
C ARG A 197 19.55 -1.36 20.36
N PHE A 198 19.54 -0.64 21.49
CA PHE A 198 19.91 -1.19 22.79
C PHE A 198 18.72 -1.38 23.72
N VAL A 199 17.70 -0.54 23.64
CA VAL A 199 16.54 -0.56 24.55
C VAL A 199 15.25 -0.40 23.74
N PRO A 200 14.87 -1.35 22.87
CA PRO A 200 13.75 -1.20 21.95
C PRO A 200 12.38 -1.06 22.63
N ARG A 201 12.29 -1.35 23.93
CA ARG A 201 11.07 -1.13 24.73
C ARG A 201 10.85 0.33 25.12
N VAL A 202 11.90 1.18 25.05
CA VAL A 202 11.81 2.60 25.40
C VAL A 202 11.60 3.40 24.11
N PRO A 203 10.52 4.19 24.00
CA PRO A 203 10.27 5.00 22.81
C PRO A 203 11.27 6.15 22.71
N GLY A 204 12.27 5.98 21.85
CA GLY A 204 13.39 6.93 21.70
C GLY A 204 12.95 8.36 21.38
N ALA A 205 11.83 8.54 20.66
CA ALA A 205 11.27 9.87 20.37
C ALA A 205 10.83 10.61 21.65
N VAL A 206 10.27 9.88 22.64
CA VAL A 206 9.90 10.47 23.94
C VAL A 206 11.15 10.86 24.73
N VAL A 207 12.17 9.98 24.74
CA VAL A 207 13.45 10.28 25.41
C VAL A 207 14.13 11.51 24.80
N ALA A 208 14.16 11.60 23.47
CA ALA A 208 14.73 12.74 22.75
C ALA A 208 13.95 14.03 23.05
N LEU A 209 12.61 13.96 23.07
CA LEU A 209 11.75 15.10 23.38
C LEU A 209 11.97 15.60 24.80
N VAL A 210 11.86 14.69 25.80
CA VAL A 210 12.02 15.03 27.21
C VAL A 210 13.46 15.50 27.47
N GLY A 211 14.46 14.83 26.90
CA GLY A 211 15.86 15.23 27.00
C GLY A 211 16.13 16.62 26.42
N GLY A 212 15.58 16.91 25.24
CA GLY A 212 15.66 18.24 24.60
C GLY A 212 14.98 19.32 25.43
N LEU A 213 13.79 19.06 25.95
CA LEU A 213 13.06 19.95 26.84
C LEU A 213 13.84 20.25 28.12
N LEU A 214 14.32 19.22 28.81
CA LEU A 214 15.09 19.38 30.03
C LEU A 214 16.38 20.11 29.77
N ALA A 215 17.09 19.85 28.68
CA ALA A 215 18.29 20.56 28.31
C ALA A 215 18.04 22.07 28.15
N VAL A 216 16.94 22.46 27.47
CA VAL A 216 16.59 23.88 27.33
C VAL A 216 16.26 24.51 28.67
N VAL A 217 15.42 23.88 29.49
CA VAL A 217 14.94 24.45 30.76
C VAL A 217 16.04 24.48 31.81
N LEU A 218 16.81 23.40 31.97
CA LEU A 218 17.82 23.31 33.03
C LEU A 218 19.11 24.05 32.71
N LEU A 219 19.52 24.08 31.43
CA LEU A 219 20.77 24.73 31.00
C LEU A 219 20.55 26.15 30.46
N GLY A 220 19.27 26.60 30.36
CA GLY A 220 18.93 27.93 29.84
C GLY A 220 19.38 28.14 28.39
N LEU A 221 19.25 27.11 27.55
CA LEU A 221 19.78 27.12 26.19
C LEU A 221 19.03 28.06 25.24
N ASP A 222 17.84 28.53 25.63
CA ASP A 222 17.07 29.57 24.94
C ASP A 222 17.89 30.87 24.75
N ARG A 223 18.80 31.17 25.69
CA ARG A 223 19.69 32.32 25.62
C ARG A 223 20.74 32.26 24.51
N TYR A 224 20.96 31.07 23.96
CA TYR A 224 21.91 30.84 22.85
C TYR A 224 21.23 30.92 21.46
N GLY A 225 20.04 31.50 21.37
CA GLY A 225 19.37 31.79 20.10
C GLY A 225 18.80 30.55 19.42
N ILE A 226 18.52 29.48 20.18
CA ILE A 226 17.83 28.31 19.62
C ILE A 226 16.34 28.59 19.38
N ALA A 227 15.81 28.12 18.27
CA ALA A 227 14.37 28.18 17.99
C ALA A 227 13.62 27.18 18.88
N VAL A 228 12.54 27.64 19.53
CA VAL A 228 11.60 26.82 20.29
C VAL A 228 10.22 26.86 19.65
N VAL A 229 9.41 25.84 19.89
CA VAL A 229 8.04 25.71 19.32
C VAL A 229 7.15 26.91 19.71
N GLY A 230 7.36 27.45 20.92
CA GLY A 230 6.63 28.63 21.39
C GLY A 230 5.26 28.29 21.96
N ARG A 231 4.37 29.30 22.03
CA ARG A 231 3.06 29.17 22.68
C ARG A 231 2.13 28.26 21.86
N ILE A 232 1.75 27.13 22.46
CA ILE A 232 0.71 26.25 21.95
C ILE A 232 -0.58 26.58 22.72
N PRO A 233 -1.67 26.99 22.05
CA PRO A 233 -2.96 27.21 22.71
C PRO A 233 -3.40 25.95 23.47
N THR A 234 -3.90 26.12 24.69
CA THR A 234 -4.50 25.05 25.47
C THR A 234 -5.91 24.77 24.98
N GLY A 235 -6.32 23.52 24.95
CA GLY A 235 -7.69 23.11 24.67
C GLY A 235 -7.82 21.97 23.69
N LEU A 236 -9.01 21.41 23.65
CA LEU A 236 -9.38 20.38 22.70
C LEU A 236 -9.75 20.99 21.34
N PRO A 237 -9.62 20.23 20.25
CA PRO A 237 -10.01 20.70 18.93
C PRO A 237 -11.49 21.06 18.88
N GLN A 238 -11.80 22.17 18.26
CA GLN A 238 -13.19 22.53 17.93
C GLN A 238 -13.61 21.74 16.69
N LEU A 239 -14.80 21.15 16.76
CA LEU A 239 -15.35 20.41 15.64
C LEU A 239 -16.10 21.39 14.73
N THR A 240 -15.48 21.77 13.65
CA THR A 240 -16.08 22.65 12.64
C THR A 240 -15.80 22.12 11.25
N LEU A 241 -16.80 22.23 10.36
CA LEU A 241 -16.58 21.91 8.96
C LEU A 241 -15.77 23.02 8.31
N PRO A 242 -14.70 22.69 7.59
CA PRO A 242 -13.97 23.70 6.82
C PRO A 242 -14.88 24.27 5.73
N THR A 243 -14.77 25.55 5.49
CA THR A 243 -15.56 26.29 4.48
C THR A 243 -14.65 26.80 3.37
N PRO A 244 -14.08 25.89 2.53
CA PRO A 244 -13.23 26.29 1.42
C PRO A 244 -14.01 26.97 0.31
N THR A 245 -13.32 27.69 -0.57
CA THR A 245 -13.88 28.19 -1.82
C THR A 245 -13.95 27.06 -2.87
N LEU A 246 -14.73 27.26 -3.95
CA LEU A 246 -14.78 26.28 -5.04
C LEU A 246 -13.40 26.09 -5.70
N GLY A 247 -12.60 27.16 -5.82
CA GLY A 247 -11.23 27.05 -6.34
C GLY A 247 -10.32 26.18 -5.46
N ASP A 248 -10.47 26.26 -4.13
CA ASP A 248 -9.68 25.40 -3.22
C ASP A 248 -9.97 23.91 -3.43
N PHE A 249 -11.19 23.54 -3.80
CA PHE A 249 -11.53 22.15 -4.13
C PHE A 249 -10.82 21.68 -5.39
N ASP A 250 -10.79 22.49 -6.44
CA ASP A 250 -10.15 22.14 -7.72
C ASP A 250 -8.63 22.00 -7.51
N ASP A 251 -8.01 22.94 -6.79
CA ASP A 251 -6.58 22.93 -6.51
C ASP A 251 -6.16 21.72 -5.63
N LEU A 252 -7.00 21.35 -4.65
CA LEU A 252 -6.71 20.24 -3.75
C LEU A 252 -7.11 18.88 -4.29
N LEU A 253 -7.88 18.76 -5.37
CA LEU A 253 -8.45 17.48 -5.82
C LEU A 253 -7.35 16.45 -6.17
N ALA A 254 -6.35 16.87 -6.93
CA ALA A 254 -5.24 16.00 -7.30
C ALA A 254 -4.42 15.57 -6.06
N VAL A 255 -4.17 16.51 -5.14
CA VAL A 255 -3.49 16.27 -3.86
C VAL A 255 -4.30 15.28 -3.02
N ALA A 256 -5.62 15.47 -2.92
CA ALA A 256 -6.51 14.61 -2.15
C ALA A 256 -6.58 13.18 -2.70
N LEU A 257 -6.62 13.02 -4.03
CA LEU A 257 -6.59 11.69 -4.66
C LEU A 257 -5.30 10.94 -4.35
N ALA A 258 -4.14 11.61 -4.47
CA ALA A 258 -2.86 11.00 -4.15
C ALA A 258 -2.72 10.69 -2.65
N ALA A 259 -3.13 11.62 -1.79
CA ALA A 259 -3.12 11.43 -0.34
C ALA A 259 -4.07 10.28 0.09
N ALA A 260 -5.25 10.17 -0.52
CA ALA A 260 -6.19 9.08 -0.26
C ALA A 260 -5.61 7.72 -0.67
N LEU A 261 -5.00 7.65 -1.86
CA LEU A 261 -4.36 6.43 -2.34
C LEU A 261 -3.20 6.00 -1.45
N LEU A 262 -2.36 6.96 -1.04
CA LEU A 262 -1.22 6.71 -0.14
C LEU A 262 -1.70 6.28 1.24
N SER A 263 -2.61 7.04 1.87
CA SER A 263 -3.17 6.74 3.18
C SER A 263 -3.77 5.33 3.24
N PHE A 264 -4.53 4.97 2.22
CA PHE A 264 -5.12 3.64 2.11
C PHE A 264 -4.06 2.55 1.87
N SER A 265 -3.08 2.80 0.99
CA SER A 265 -2.03 1.82 0.68
C SER A 265 -1.18 1.50 1.91
N ASP A 266 -0.73 2.51 2.64
CA ASP A 266 0.03 2.34 3.88
C ASP A 266 -0.79 1.61 4.94
N THR A 267 -2.08 1.98 5.09
CA THR A 267 -3.00 1.31 6.01
C THR A 267 -3.15 -0.16 5.64
N MET A 268 -3.29 -0.50 4.36
CA MET A 268 -3.43 -1.88 3.91
C MET A 268 -2.17 -2.72 4.08
N VAL A 269 -0.99 -2.13 3.81
CA VAL A 269 0.30 -2.82 4.01
C VAL A 269 0.49 -3.13 5.49
N THR A 270 0.34 -2.13 6.35
CA THR A 270 0.42 -2.27 7.81
C THR A 270 -0.60 -3.28 8.34
N ALA A 271 -1.87 -3.13 7.98
CA ALA A 271 -2.93 -4.00 8.44
C ALA A 271 -2.70 -5.47 8.05
N ARG A 272 -2.29 -5.74 6.80
CA ARG A 272 -1.98 -7.10 6.32
C ARG A 272 -0.77 -7.70 7.03
N ALA A 273 0.29 -6.92 7.26
CA ALA A 273 1.51 -7.38 7.92
C ALA A 273 1.21 -7.84 9.36
N PHE A 274 0.49 -7.01 10.14
CA PHE A 274 0.14 -7.33 11.52
C PHE A 274 -0.96 -8.38 11.63
N ALA A 275 -1.93 -8.40 10.70
CA ALA A 275 -2.95 -9.44 10.64
C ALA A 275 -2.35 -10.83 10.35
N ALA A 276 -1.38 -10.92 9.42
CA ALA A 276 -0.68 -12.16 9.12
C ALA A 276 0.11 -12.66 10.34
N ARG A 277 0.83 -11.76 11.04
CA ARG A 277 1.60 -12.09 12.25
C ARG A 277 0.70 -12.56 13.40
N ASN A 278 -0.44 -11.90 13.58
CA ASN A 278 -1.38 -12.16 14.67
C ASN A 278 -2.54 -13.10 14.26
N ARG A 279 -2.50 -13.70 13.08
CA ARG A 279 -3.42 -14.73 12.57
C ARG A 279 -4.89 -14.31 12.57
N TYR A 280 -5.20 -13.07 12.18
CA TYR A 280 -6.57 -12.63 11.92
C TYR A 280 -6.74 -12.14 10.47
N ARG A 281 -7.98 -11.95 10.05
CA ARG A 281 -8.30 -11.46 8.71
C ARG A 281 -8.76 -10.02 8.78
N ILE A 282 -8.42 -9.24 7.76
CA ILE A 282 -8.90 -7.88 7.55
C ILE A 282 -9.75 -7.81 6.29
N ASP A 283 -10.67 -6.87 6.28
CA ASP A 283 -11.48 -6.53 5.11
C ASP A 283 -10.98 -5.20 4.52
N ALA A 284 -10.50 -5.23 3.28
CA ALA A 284 -9.93 -4.05 2.63
C ALA A 284 -10.95 -2.91 2.45
N ASN A 285 -12.22 -3.24 2.21
CA ASN A 285 -13.26 -2.22 2.09
C ASN A 285 -13.61 -1.61 3.46
N GLN A 286 -13.60 -2.43 4.52
CA GLN A 286 -13.79 -1.93 5.87
C GLN A 286 -12.60 -1.09 6.34
N GLU A 287 -11.37 -1.41 5.91
CA GLU A 287 -10.20 -0.55 6.16
C GLU A 287 -10.33 0.81 5.47
N LEU A 288 -10.85 0.85 4.22
CA LEU A 288 -11.17 2.10 3.54
C LEU A 288 -12.19 2.93 4.32
N LEU A 289 -13.22 2.31 4.88
CA LEU A 289 -14.20 3.00 5.72
C LEU A 289 -13.56 3.49 7.02
N GLY A 290 -12.70 2.68 7.64
CA GLY A 290 -12.00 3.03 8.87
C GLY A 290 -11.07 4.23 8.70
N ILE A 291 -10.19 4.19 7.69
CA ILE A 291 -9.26 5.29 7.43
C ILE A 291 -9.98 6.50 6.85
N GLY A 292 -11.05 6.30 6.08
CA GLY A 292 -11.89 7.36 5.57
C GLY A 292 -12.58 8.15 6.68
N MET A 293 -13.21 7.47 7.63
CA MET A 293 -13.82 8.11 8.81
C MET A 293 -12.78 8.79 9.69
N ALA A 294 -11.60 8.19 9.85
CA ALA A 294 -10.54 8.78 10.63
C ALA A 294 -9.99 10.08 9.98
N ASN A 295 -9.80 10.12 8.65
CA ASN A 295 -9.42 11.33 7.92
C ASN A 295 -10.51 12.40 7.95
N LEU A 296 -11.78 12.00 7.78
CA LEU A 296 -12.91 12.93 7.88
C LEU A 296 -12.96 13.61 9.26
N VAL A 297 -12.83 12.82 10.33
CA VAL A 297 -12.79 13.34 11.71
C VAL A 297 -11.55 14.19 11.94
N SER A 298 -10.39 13.82 11.36
CA SER A 298 -9.18 14.64 11.42
C SER A 298 -9.42 16.02 10.80
N GLY A 299 -9.96 16.07 9.59
CA GLY A 299 -10.25 17.33 8.91
C GLY A 299 -11.25 18.20 9.68
N VAL A 300 -12.36 17.63 10.18
CA VAL A 300 -13.37 18.36 10.97
C VAL A 300 -12.80 18.83 12.32
N SER A 301 -11.80 18.16 12.88
CA SER A 301 -11.11 18.57 14.10
C SER A 301 -9.85 19.42 13.85
N HIS A 302 -9.67 19.95 12.65
CA HIS A 302 -8.49 20.72 12.23
C HIS A 302 -7.16 19.97 12.41
N GLY A 303 -7.20 18.64 12.33
CA GLY A 303 -6.01 17.78 12.32
C GLY A 303 -5.39 17.68 10.94
N LEU A 304 -4.17 17.14 10.89
CA LEU A 304 -3.51 16.77 9.63
C LEU A 304 -4.25 15.60 8.98
N PRO A 305 -4.19 15.43 7.65
CA PRO A 305 -4.49 14.17 7.01
C PRO A 305 -3.64 13.04 7.62
N ILE A 306 -4.19 11.86 7.73
CA ILE A 306 -3.57 10.77 8.49
C ILE A 306 -3.44 9.49 7.66
N SER A 307 -2.51 8.63 8.07
CA SER A 307 -2.40 7.25 7.58
C SER A 307 -2.08 6.28 8.72
N ALA A 308 -1.94 5.00 8.42
CA ALA A 308 -1.42 4.04 9.39
C ALA A 308 0.11 4.18 9.52
N SER A 309 0.64 3.69 10.65
CA SER A 309 2.07 3.72 10.92
C SER A 309 2.55 2.37 11.43
N ASP A 310 3.44 1.74 10.66
CA ASP A 310 4.09 0.48 11.02
C ASP A 310 4.86 0.59 12.33
N SER A 311 5.63 1.68 12.51
CA SER A 311 6.47 1.87 13.68
C SER A 311 5.65 2.04 14.96
N ARG A 312 4.56 2.82 14.91
CA ARG A 312 3.66 3.01 16.07
C ARG A 312 2.88 1.74 16.37
N THR A 313 2.43 1.03 15.33
CA THR A 313 1.77 -0.27 15.48
C THR A 313 2.71 -1.30 16.11
N ALA A 314 4.00 -1.33 15.71
CA ALA A 314 5.00 -2.20 16.30
C ALA A 314 5.27 -1.86 17.78
N VAL A 315 5.25 -0.57 18.15
CA VAL A 315 5.38 -0.14 19.56
C VAL A 315 4.22 -0.66 20.40
N VAL A 316 2.99 -0.58 19.90
CA VAL A 316 1.78 -1.12 20.58
C VAL A 316 1.89 -2.63 20.73
N GLU A 317 2.30 -3.36 19.66
CA GLU A 317 2.48 -4.81 19.72
C GLU A 317 3.57 -5.19 20.75
N ALA A 318 4.72 -4.49 20.73
CA ALA A 318 5.82 -4.73 21.67
C ALA A 318 5.44 -4.42 23.13
N ALA A 319 4.56 -3.44 23.36
CA ALA A 319 4.00 -3.12 24.66
C ALA A 319 2.90 -4.09 25.12
N GLY A 320 2.54 -5.06 24.26
CA GLY A 320 1.56 -6.10 24.56
C GLY A 320 0.10 -5.72 24.27
N GLY A 321 -0.16 -4.64 23.53
CA GLY A 321 -1.49 -4.22 23.10
C GLY A 321 -2.19 -5.30 22.28
N ARG A 322 -3.43 -5.61 22.61
CA ARG A 322 -4.18 -6.72 22.03
C ARG A 322 -5.39 -6.28 21.23
N THR A 323 -5.92 -5.09 21.52
CA THR A 323 -7.13 -4.58 20.87
C THR A 323 -7.00 -3.09 20.57
N GLN A 324 -7.93 -2.57 19.79
CA GLN A 324 -8.04 -1.14 19.49
C GLN A 324 -8.40 -0.26 20.70
N VAL A 325 -8.72 -0.85 21.86
CA VAL A 325 -8.89 -0.11 23.12
C VAL A 325 -7.60 0.66 23.47
N THR A 326 -6.45 0.15 23.07
CA THR A 326 -5.16 0.84 23.13
C THR A 326 -5.23 2.24 22.49
N SER A 327 -5.89 2.38 21.33
CA SER A 327 -6.05 3.66 20.65
C SER A 327 -6.95 4.64 21.41
N LEU A 328 -7.98 4.14 22.09
CA LEU A 328 -8.83 4.99 22.97
C LEU A 328 -8.03 5.53 24.15
N VAL A 329 -7.23 4.67 24.79
CA VAL A 329 -6.37 5.09 25.91
C VAL A 329 -5.36 6.12 25.44
N ALA A 330 -4.73 5.91 24.27
CA ALA A 330 -3.78 6.85 23.71
C ALA A 330 -4.44 8.22 23.39
N ALA A 331 -5.66 8.22 22.85
CA ALA A 331 -6.41 9.45 22.59
C ALA A 331 -6.67 10.24 23.89
N VAL A 332 -7.00 9.53 25.00
CA VAL A 332 -7.17 10.16 26.32
C VAL A 332 -5.84 10.74 26.83
N VAL A 333 -4.73 10.04 26.65
CA VAL A 333 -3.40 10.54 27.06
C VAL A 333 -3.05 11.80 26.28
N VAL A 334 -3.24 11.83 24.95
CA VAL A 334 -2.99 13.02 24.12
C VAL A 334 -3.90 14.18 24.57
N ALA A 335 -5.19 13.91 24.80
CA ALA A 335 -6.13 14.92 25.32
C ALA A 335 -5.67 15.48 26.66
N ALA A 336 -5.22 14.64 27.57
CA ALA A 336 -4.69 15.05 28.88
C ALA A 336 -3.46 15.97 28.72
N VAL A 337 -2.54 15.63 27.83
CA VAL A 337 -1.38 16.49 27.54
C VAL A 337 -1.82 17.85 26.99
N MET A 338 -2.80 17.88 26.10
CA MET A 338 -3.31 19.12 25.51
C MET A 338 -4.06 20.00 26.50
N LEU A 339 -4.70 19.42 27.52
CA LEU A 339 -5.42 20.19 28.53
C LEU A 339 -4.50 20.71 29.64
N TRP A 340 -3.53 19.94 30.08
CA TRP A 340 -2.75 20.25 31.29
C TRP A 340 -1.27 20.49 31.08
N PHE A 341 -0.67 19.97 29.99
CA PHE A 341 0.79 19.96 29.81
C PHE A 341 1.29 20.76 28.61
N THR A 342 0.44 21.53 27.92
CA THR A 342 0.83 22.36 26.75
C THR A 342 1.90 23.39 27.08
N GLN A 343 1.91 23.93 28.34
CA GLN A 343 2.94 24.88 28.77
C GLN A 343 4.35 24.29 28.78
N LEU A 344 4.49 22.98 29.05
CA LEU A 344 5.77 22.29 28.97
C LEU A 344 6.28 22.20 27.53
N LEU A 345 5.37 22.10 26.56
CA LEU A 345 5.71 21.99 25.14
C LEU A 345 6.26 23.32 24.56
N TYR A 346 6.05 24.46 25.25
CA TYR A 346 6.58 25.77 24.85
C TYR A 346 8.11 25.75 24.67
N TRP A 347 8.80 25.08 25.58
CA TRP A 347 10.28 25.06 25.63
C TRP A 347 10.91 23.99 24.73
N LEU A 348 10.12 23.31 23.90
CA LEU A 348 10.63 22.30 23.00
C LEU A 348 11.50 22.94 21.90
N PRO A 349 12.77 22.53 21.77
CA PRO A 349 13.64 23.04 20.71
C PRO A 349 13.24 22.46 19.36
N SER A 350 13.06 23.31 18.34
CA SER A 350 12.74 22.90 16.97
C SER A 350 13.82 21.99 16.38
N ALA A 351 15.08 22.14 16.82
CA ALA A 351 16.18 21.26 16.45
C ALA A 351 15.97 19.81 16.92
N ALA A 352 15.39 19.60 18.14
CA ALA A 352 15.07 18.25 18.61
C ALA A 352 13.96 17.62 17.77
N LEU A 353 12.92 18.37 17.43
CA LEU A 353 11.86 17.90 16.53
C LEU A 353 12.42 17.58 15.13
N GLY A 354 13.33 18.41 14.61
CA GLY A 354 14.07 18.14 13.38
C GLY A 354 14.84 16.81 13.43
N GLY A 355 15.57 16.57 14.54
CA GLY A 355 16.27 15.30 14.78
C GLY A 355 15.34 14.09 14.85
N ILE A 356 14.17 14.24 15.49
CA ILE A 356 13.12 13.21 15.55
C ILE A 356 12.59 12.90 14.13
N LEU A 357 12.33 13.95 13.33
CA LEU A 357 11.83 13.80 11.95
C LEU A 357 12.87 13.14 11.04
N ILE A 358 14.15 13.53 11.14
CA ILE A 358 15.23 12.87 10.39
C ILE A 358 15.34 11.39 10.76
N ALA A 359 15.23 11.04 12.06
CA ALA A 359 15.25 9.65 12.50
C ALA A 359 14.03 8.85 11.97
N SER A 360 12.87 9.50 11.91
CA SER A 360 11.66 8.90 11.33
C SER A 360 11.82 8.69 9.83
N ALA A 361 12.32 9.70 9.11
CA ALA A 361 12.60 9.62 7.67
C ALA A 361 13.63 8.53 7.34
N TRP A 362 14.71 8.42 8.14
CA TRP A 362 15.67 7.32 8.02
C TRP A 362 15.01 5.95 8.17
N GLY A 363 14.00 5.86 9.05
CA GLY A 363 13.20 4.65 9.25
C GLY A 363 12.29 4.27 8.09
N LEU A 364 11.95 5.22 7.19
CA LEU A 364 11.17 4.93 5.96
C LEU A 364 12.01 4.22 4.90
N CYS A 365 13.33 4.38 4.94
CA CYS A 365 14.22 3.77 3.97
C CYS A 365 14.38 2.26 4.22
N ASP A 366 13.82 1.46 3.34
CA ASP A 366 14.10 0.01 3.28
C ASP A 366 15.35 -0.24 2.43
N PHE A 367 16.51 -0.01 3.06
CA PHE A 367 17.82 -0.20 2.40
C PHE A 367 18.03 -1.65 1.92
N GLY A 368 17.41 -2.63 2.60
CA GLY A 368 17.49 -4.04 2.23
C GLY A 368 16.78 -4.32 0.92
N GLU A 369 15.55 -3.85 0.79
CA GLU A 369 14.76 -4.02 -0.44
C GLU A 369 15.33 -3.16 -1.58
N PHE A 370 15.80 -1.94 -1.30
CA PHE A 370 16.44 -1.10 -2.30
C PHE A 370 17.75 -1.72 -2.83
N ALA A 371 18.59 -2.26 -1.97
CA ALA A 371 19.80 -3.01 -2.36
C ALA A 371 19.47 -4.27 -3.16
N ARG A 372 18.35 -4.93 -2.84
CA ARG A 372 17.83 -6.06 -3.62
C ARG A 372 17.43 -5.62 -5.03
N LEU A 373 16.69 -4.51 -5.16
CA LEU A 373 16.33 -3.94 -6.47
C LEU A 373 17.56 -3.58 -7.30
N LEU A 374 18.58 -2.97 -6.68
CA LEU A 374 19.87 -2.65 -7.33
C LEU A 374 20.57 -3.91 -7.84
N ARG A 375 20.52 -5.03 -7.08
CA ARG A 375 21.15 -6.29 -7.46
C ARG A 375 20.47 -6.94 -8.65
N PHE A 376 19.15 -6.90 -8.72
CA PHE A 376 18.37 -7.51 -9.81
C PHE A 376 18.31 -6.66 -11.09
N ARG A 377 18.70 -5.38 -11.05
CA ARG A 377 18.86 -4.45 -12.20
C ARG A 377 17.78 -4.56 -13.29
N GLY A 378 16.56 -4.77 -12.91
CA GLY A 378 15.46 -4.93 -13.86
C GLY A 378 14.57 -3.69 -13.96
N ILE A 379 13.48 -3.87 -14.68
CA ILE A 379 12.41 -2.86 -14.84
C ILE A 379 11.83 -2.38 -13.51
N SER A 380 11.92 -3.23 -12.46
CA SER A 380 11.53 -2.87 -11.09
C SER A 380 12.43 -1.79 -10.48
N LEU A 381 13.74 -1.84 -10.75
CA LEU A 381 14.67 -0.78 -10.33
C LEU A 381 14.35 0.53 -11.06
N ALA A 382 14.04 0.46 -12.36
CA ALA A 382 13.65 1.65 -13.11
C ALA A 382 12.42 2.33 -12.51
N GLY A 383 11.39 1.55 -12.09
CA GLY A 383 10.22 2.08 -11.41
C GLY A 383 10.54 2.75 -10.09
N ALA A 384 11.41 2.15 -9.28
CA ALA A 384 11.85 2.74 -8.02
C ALA A 384 12.63 4.05 -8.24
N LEU A 385 13.56 4.06 -9.21
CA LEU A 385 14.37 5.25 -9.50
C LEU A 385 13.55 6.38 -10.12
N VAL A 386 12.66 6.08 -11.07
CA VAL A 386 11.77 7.08 -11.68
C VAL A 386 10.90 7.74 -10.60
N THR A 387 10.34 6.96 -9.68
CA THR A 387 9.52 7.50 -8.59
C THR A 387 10.37 8.31 -7.60
N LEU A 388 11.54 7.80 -7.19
CA LEU A 388 12.44 8.51 -6.29
C LEU A 388 12.87 9.85 -6.86
N LEU A 389 13.38 9.85 -8.09
CA LEU A 389 13.84 11.07 -8.78
C LEU A 389 12.67 12.02 -9.05
N GLY A 390 11.51 11.49 -9.42
CA GLY A 390 10.29 12.28 -9.58
C GLY A 390 9.94 13.04 -8.31
N VAL A 391 9.95 12.36 -7.14
CA VAL A 391 9.67 12.99 -5.83
C VAL A 391 10.69 14.06 -5.47
N VAL A 392 11.97 13.81 -5.71
CA VAL A 392 13.05 14.75 -5.30
C VAL A 392 13.16 15.96 -6.22
N VAL A 393 12.97 15.77 -7.54
CA VAL A 393 13.23 16.80 -8.54
C VAL A 393 11.97 17.57 -8.96
N LEU A 394 10.86 16.85 -9.20
CA LEU A 394 9.62 17.45 -9.67
C LEU A 394 8.66 17.79 -8.53
N GLY A 395 8.81 17.12 -7.40
CA GLY A 395 7.94 17.28 -6.26
C GLY A 395 7.22 15.98 -5.88
N LEU A 396 6.62 16.00 -4.68
CA LEU A 396 6.01 14.83 -4.07
C LEU A 396 4.83 14.30 -4.90
N MET A 397 4.00 15.22 -5.39
CA MET A 397 2.80 14.91 -6.17
C MET A 397 3.13 14.29 -7.52
N GLU A 398 4.01 14.96 -8.25
CA GLU A 398 4.45 14.54 -9.58
C GLU A 398 5.19 13.21 -9.49
N GLY A 399 5.98 13.01 -8.44
CA GLY A 399 6.69 11.75 -8.19
C GLY A 399 5.74 10.57 -7.94
N ILE A 400 4.69 10.74 -7.14
CA ILE A 400 3.66 9.71 -6.94
C ILE A 400 2.95 9.42 -8.27
N LEU A 401 2.50 10.47 -8.96
CA LEU A 401 1.77 10.31 -10.22
C LEU A 401 2.61 9.57 -11.26
N LEU A 402 3.88 9.95 -11.41
CA LEU A 402 4.83 9.24 -12.26
C LEU A 402 4.97 7.77 -11.87
N GLY A 403 5.07 7.47 -10.57
CA GLY A 403 5.15 6.10 -10.07
C GLY A 403 3.90 5.28 -10.39
N VAL A 404 2.72 5.85 -10.19
CA VAL A 404 1.43 5.20 -10.51
C VAL A 404 1.31 4.96 -12.00
N VAL A 405 1.57 5.98 -12.84
CA VAL A 405 1.53 5.87 -14.31
C VAL A 405 2.53 4.82 -14.78
N PHE A 406 3.75 4.84 -14.27
CA PHE A 406 4.77 3.85 -14.60
C PHE A 406 4.32 2.42 -14.21
N SER A 407 3.76 2.24 -13.01
CA SER A 407 3.23 0.94 -12.56
C SER A 407 2.09 0.44 -13.46
N LEU A 408 1.19 1.34 -13.86
CA LEU A 408 0.09 1.02 -14.77
C LEU A 408 0.59 0.63 -16.17
N VAL A 409 1.56 1.37 -16.71
CA VAL A 409 2.20 1.05 -17.99
C VAL A 409 2.86 -0.34 -17.93
N LEU A 410 3.55 -0.66 -16.84
CA LEU A 410 4.15 -1.97 -16.66
C LEU A 410 3.12 -3.09 -16.58
N LEU A 411 2.02 -2.85 -15.88
CA LEU A 411 0.90 -3.80 -15.80
C LEU A 411 0.29 -4.06 -17.18
N LEU A 412 -0.02 -2.98 -17.91
CA LEU A 412 -0.56 -3.08 -19.26
C LEU A 412 0.41 -3.81 -20.21
N ARG A 413 1.70 -3.49 -20.13
CA ARG A 413 2.73 -4.19 -20.89
C ARG A 413 2.80 -5.69 -20.54
N ALA A 414 2.75 -6.04 -19.26
CA ALA A 414 2.77 -7.44 -18.82
C ALA A 414 1.55 -8.23 -19.31
N LEU A 415 0.40 -7.57 -19.39
CA LEU A 415 -0.83 -8.15 -19.92
C LEU A 415 -0.83 -8.23 -21.45
N ALA A 416 -0.30 -7.21 -22.14
CA ALA A 416 -0.22 -7.18 -23.61
C ALA A 416 0.86 -8.11 -24.16
N PHE A 417 1.99 -8.26 -23.42
CA PHE A 417 3.13 -9.07 -23.82
C PHE A 417 3.46 -10.13 -22.75
N PRO A 418 2.54 -11.07 -22.49
CA PRO A 418 2.80 -12.09 -21.50
C PRO A 418 3.87 -13.08 -21.97
N PRO A 419 4.60 -13.71 -21.05
CA PRO A 419 5.50 -14.80 -21.40
C PRO A 419 4.70 -15.98 -21.96
N ASP A 420 5.25 -16.56 -23.02
CA ASP A 420 4.71 -17.73 -23.70
C ASP A 420 5.76 -18.84 -23.78
N ALA A 421 5.34 -20.08 -23.86
CA ALA A 421 6.21 -21.22 -24.02
C ALA A 421 5.52 -22.36 -24.79
N VAL A 422 6.30 -23.07 -25.58
CA VAL A 422 5.92 -24.39 -26.13
C VAL A 422 6.36 -25.44 -25.15
N LEU A 423 5.41 -26.28 -24.71
CA LEU A 423 5.69 -27.31 -23.70
C LEU A 423 6.02 -28.64 -24.36
N GLY A 424 7.06 -29.29 -23.87
CA GLY A 424 7.43 -30.65 -24.17
C GLY A 424 6.96 -31.63 -23.10
N ARG A 425 6.92 -32.92 -23.41
CA ARG A 425 6.56 -33.98 -22.50
C ARG A 425 7.81 -34.65 -21.93
N THR A 426 7.88 -34.79 -20.62
CA THR A 426 8.96 -35.52 -19.94
C THR A 426 8.73 -37.05 -20.02
N PRO A 427 9.72 -37.89 -19.80
CA PRO A 427 9.57 -39.35 -19.67
C PRO A 427 8.55 -39.76 -18.59
N ALA A 428 8.41 -38.95 -17.54
CA ALA A 428 7.40 -39.13 -16.49
C ALA A 428 5.98 -38.79 -16.93
N GLY A 429 5.80 -38.24 -18.14
CA GLY A 429 4.50 -37.87 -18.70
C GLY A 429 4.02 -36.46 -18.33
N GLU A 430 4.83 -35.65 -17.68
CA GLU A 430 4.53 -34.28 -17.30
C GLU A 430 4.87 -33.29 -18.43
N TRP A 431 4.13 -32.17 -18.48
CA TRP A 431 4.38 -31.11 -19.45
C TRP A 431 5.22 -30.00 -18.85
N HIS A 432 6.41 -29.77 -19.41
CA HIS A 432 7.34 -28.74 -18.98
C HIS A 432 7.88 -27.94 -20.17
N ASP A 433 8.35 -26.75 -19.85
CA ASP A 433 9.07 -25.92 -20.79
C ASP A 433 10.48 -26.50 -21.01
N PRO A 434 10.85 -26.88 -22.26
CA PRO A 434 12.19 -27.43 -22.57
C PRO A 434 13.34 -26.50 -22.18
N ALA A 435 13.11 -25.18 -22.14
CA ALA A 435 14.12 -24.22 -21.68
C ALA A 435 14.49 -24.37 -20.21
N HIS A 436 13.55 -24.88 -19.39
CA HIS A 436 13.76 -25.12 -17.96
C HIS A 436 14.01 -26.60 -17.62
N ARG A 437 13.53 -27.51 -18.47
CA ARG A 437 13.75 -28.97 -18.34
C ARG A 437 14.11 -29.57 -19.70
N PRO A 438 15.40 -29.76 -20.00
CA PRO A 438 15.87 -30.27 -21.29
C PRO A 438 15.36 -31.68 -21.65
N GLU A 439 14.91 -32.45 -20.66
CA GLU A 439 14.30 -33.78 -20.84
C GLU A 439 12.88 -33.76 -21.40
N ALA A 440 12.26 -32.57 -21.46
CA ALA A 440 10.93 -32.36 -22.02
C ALA A 440 11.03 -32.25 -23.55
N ALA A 441 10.62 -33.30 -24.27
CA ALA A 441 10.66 -33.33 -25.72
C ALA A 441 9.30 -32.95 -26.37
N PRO A 442 9.31 -32.28 -27.52
CA PRO A 442 8.10 -32.06 -28.31
C PRO A 442 7.44 -33.39 -28.68
N VAL A 443 6.12 -33.43 -28.72
CA VAL A 443 5.37 -34.61 -29.17
C VAL A 443 5.01 -34.43 -30.64
N PRO A 444 5.38 -35.36 -31.55
CA PRO A 444 5.07 -35.28 -32.96
C PRO A 444 3.58 -35.04 -33.22
N GLY A 445 3.28 -34.08 -34.09
CA GLY A 445 1.89 -33.71 -34.46
C GLY A 445 1.11 -32.96 -33.38
N LEU A 446 1.67 -32.69 -32.18
CA LEU A 446 0.97 -32.03 -31.08
C LEU A 446 1.74 -30.78 -30.61
N LEU A 447 1.15 -29.61 -30.79
CA LEU A 447 1.66 -28.35 -30.25
C LEU A 447 0.97 -28.04 -28.94
N VAL A 448 1.70 -28.10 -27.81
CA VAL A 448 1.17 -27.67 -26.52
C VAL A 448 1.75 -26.28 -26.22
N TYR A 449 0.91 -25.28 -26.30
CA TYR A 449 1.28 -23.89 -26.14
C TYR A 449 0.74 -23.29 -24.84
N ARG A 450 1.62 -22.73 -24.03
CA ARG A 450 1.25 -22.03 -22.80
C ARG A 450 1.33 -20.52 -23.02
N PHE A 451 0.21 -19.84 -22.82
CA PHE A 451 0.12 -18.38 -22.83
C PHE A 451 -0.23 -17.91 -21.43
N SER A 452 0.67 -17.16 -20.79
CA SER A 452 0.62 -16.89 -19.34
C SER A 452 -0.25 -15.67 -18.97
N ALA A 453 -1.27 -15.34 -19.75
CA ALA A 453 -2.26 -14.31 -19.44
C ALA A 453 -3.66 -14.68 -19.97
N PRO A 454 -4.73 -14.10 -19.42
CA PRO A 454 -6.04 -14.14 -20.01
C PRO A 454 -6.04 -13.48 -21.39
N LEU A 455 -6.77 -14.08 -22.36
CA LEU A 455 -6.93 -13.46 -23.69
C LEU A 455 -7.93 -12.31 -23.60
N PHE A 456 -7.56 -11.17 -24.17
CA PHE A 456 -8.41 -10.00 -24.30
C PHE A 456 -7.97 -9.17 -25.56
N PHE A 457 -8.64 -8.05 -25.81
CA PHE A 457 -8.45 -7.28 -27.05
C PHE A 457 -6.99 -6.85 -27.31
N ALA A 458 -6.17 -6.60 -26.27
CA ALA A 458 -4.81 -6.11 -26.45
C ALA A 458 -3.76 -7.21 -26.71
N ASN A 459 -4.07 -8.49 -26.44
CA ASN A 459 -3.12 -9.59 -26.64
C ASN A 459 -3.64 -10.71 -27.55
N GLY A 460 -4.89 -10.63 -27.99
CA GLY A 460 -5.51 -11.67 -28.82
C GLY A 460 -4.83 -11.81 -30.17
N GLU A 461 -4.47 -10.69 -30.85
CA GLU A 461 -3.78 -10.71 -32.13
C GLU A 461 -2.40 -11.34 -32.02
N ARG A 462 -1.61 -10.94 -31.02
CA ARG A 462 -0.30 -11.54 -30.72
C ARG A 462 -0.40 -13.04 -30.46
N PHE A 463 -1.44 -13.47 -29.74
CA PHE A 463 -1.68 -14.89 -29.50
C PHE A 463 -1.92 -15.64 -30.82
N ARG A 464 -2.72 -15.07 -31.73
CA ARG A 464 -3.01 -15.62 -33.05
C ARG A 464 -1.75 -15.72 -33.89
N GLU A 465 -1.03 -14.61 -34.06
CA GLU A 465 0.22 -14.56 -34.83
C GLU A 465 1.26 -15.56 -34.31
N ARG A 466 1.36 -15.69 -33.00
CA ARG A 466 2.32 -16.61 -32.39
C ARG A 466 1.98 -18.06 -32.65
N ILE A 467 0.71 -18.45 -32.58
CA ILE A 467 0.27 -19.80 -32.92
C ILE A 467 0.49 -20.07 -34.41
N GLU A 468 0.11 -19.15 -35.29
CA GLU A 468 0.33 -19.27 -36.73
C GLU A 468 1.82 -19.46 -37.06
N ALA A 469 2.70 -18.66 -36.46
CA ALA A 469 4.13 -18.78 -36.62
C ALA A 469 4.69 -20.13 -36.12
N LEU A 470 4.20 -20.61 -34.96
CA LEU A 470 4.61 -21.90 -34.42
C LEU A 470 4.15 -23.08 -35.29
N VAL A 471 2.94 -23.02 -35.84
CA VAL A 471 2.42 -24.04 -36.75
C VAL A 471 3.20 -24.02 -38.07
N ALA A 472 3.49 -22.82 -38.60
CA ALA A 472 4.26 -22.67 -39.87
C ALA A 472 5.71 -23.13 -39.72
N SER A 473 6.33 -22.98 -38.55
CA SER A 473 7.71 -23.37 -38.29
C SER A 473 7.85 -24.84 -37.82
N ALA A 474 6.77 -25.56 -37.65
CA ALA A 474 6.81 -26.95 -37.23
C ALA A 474 7.39 -27.86 -38.32
N ILE A 475 8.37 -28.70 -37.98
CA ILE A 475 9.03 -29.64 -38.92
C ILE A 475 8.05 -30.73 -39.37
N GLU A 476 7.13 -31.12 -38.47
CA GLU A 476 6.07 -32.09 -38.77
C GLU A 476 4.70 -31.42 -38.79
N PRO A 477 3.76 -31.89 -39.60
CA PRO A 477 2.40 -31.33 -39.64
C PRO A 477 1.74 -31.33 -38.26
N VAL A 478 1.35 -30.16 -37.78
CA VAL A 478 0.64 -30.02 -36.49
C VAL A 478 -0.83 -30.49 -36.70
N THR A 479 -1.20 -31.57 -36.04
CA THR A 479 -2.55 -32.11 -36.09
C THR A 479 -3.46 -31.55 -34.99
N ALA A 480 -2.89 -31.10 -33.90
CA ALA A 480 -3.62 -30.48 -32.78
C ALA A 480 -2.82 -29.43 -32.06
N VAL A 481 -3.48 -28.33 -31.70
CA VAL A 481 -2.94 -27.28 -30.82
C VAL A 481 -3.70 -27.31 -29.50
N VAL A 482 -2.99 -27.48 -28.40
CA VAL A 482 -3.54 -27.45 -27.05
C VAL A 482 -3.04 -26.19 -26.36
N VAL A 483 -3.96 -25.32 -25.95
CA VAL A 483 -3.62 -24.14 -25.17
C VAL A 483 -3.68 -24.49 -23.69
N ALA A 484 -2.51 -24.50 -23.04
CA ALA A 484 -2.41 -24.76 -21.63
C ALA A 484 -2.70 -23.49 -20.81
N PRO A 485 -3.51 -23.57 -19.75
CA PRO A 485 -3.78 -22.42 -18.89
C PRO A 485 -2.51 -21.97 -18.16
N PRO A 486 -2.41 -20.67 -17.78
CA PRO A 486 -1.33 -20.19 -16.95
C PRO A 486 -1.44 -20.84 -15.57
N SER A 487 -0.60 -21.84 -15.28
CA SER A 487 -0.56 -22.46 -13.96
C SER A 487 0.77 -22.24 -13.26
N THR A 488 0.68 -21.91 -12.00
CA THR A 488 1.84 -21.74 -11.12
C THR A 488 2.21 -23.02 -10.37
N THR A 489 1.41 -24.09 -10.41
CA THR A 489 1.70 -25.33 -9.67
C THR A 489 1.01 -26.56 -10.28
N SER A 490 1.81 -27.53 -10.63
CA SER A 490 1.65 -29.00 -10.65
C SER A 490 0.31 -29.67 -10.99
N THR A 491 0.36 -30.53 -11.97
CA THR A 491 -0.17 -31.89 -12.07
C THR A 491 -1.60 -32.21 -12.44
N SER A 492 -2.53 -31.28 -12.69
CA SER A 492 -3.81 -31.68 -13.30
C SER A 492 -4.39 -30.57 -14.19
N TRP A 493 -4.24 -30.73 -15.50
CA TRP A 493 -4.62 -29.74 -16.49
C TRP A 493 -6.00 -29.99 -17.07
N PRO A 494 -6.94 -29.05 -17.08
CA PRO A 494 -8.00 -29.01 -18.07
C PRO A 494 -7.43 -28.40 -19.37
N ALA A 495 -7.24 -29.20 -20.38
CA ALA A 495 -6.76 -28.79 -21.69
C ALA A 495 -7.90 -28.32 -22.57
N THR A 496 -7.76 -27.16 -23.19
CA THR A 496 -8.63 -26.70 -24.28
C THR A 496 -7.99 -27.12 -25.60
N CYS A 497 -8.65 -28.00 -26.34
CA CYS A 497 -8.13 -28.51 -27.61
C CYS A 497 -8.59 -27.65 -28.79
N TRP A 498 -7.63 -27.25 -29.63
CA TRP A 498 -7.85 -26.73 -30.97
C TRP A 498 -7.59 -27.84 -31.99
N SER A 499 -8.51 -28.11 -32.87
CA SER A 499 -8.27 -28.99 -34.02
C SER A 499 -8.25 -28.14 -35.30
N SER A 500 -7.13 -28.15 -36.02
CA SER A 500 -7.10 -27.63 -37.38
C SER A 500 -7.57 -28.72 -38.33
N SER A 501 -8.72 -28.55 -38.99
CA SER A 501 -9.08 -29.38 -40.14
C SER A 501 -8.35 -28.79 -41.36
N THR A 502 -7.20 -29.36 -41.72
CA THR A 502 -6.65 -29.17 -43.06
C THR A 502 -7.45 -30.07 -43.99
N ALA A 503 -8.44 -29.52 -44.68
CA ALA A 503 -9.01 -30.13 -45.86
C ALA A 503 -7.98 -30.08 -46.97
N SER A 504 -7.39 -31.23 -47.28
CA SER A 504 -6.68 -31.43 -48.55
C SER A 504 -7.72 -31.48 -49.67
N SER A 505 -7.67 -30.54 -50.55
CA SER A 505 -7.95 -30.59 -52.01
C SER A 505 -8.64 -29.33 -52.51
N GLY A 506 -7.94 -28.60 -53.36
CA GLY A 506 -8.43 -27.87 -54.52
C GLY A 506 -9.52 -26.83 -54.31
N THR A 507 -9.17 -25.62 -54.65
CA THR A 507 -9.98 -24.41 -54.83
C THR A 507 -10.08 -23.45 -53.65
N ALA A 508 -9.53 -22.25 -53.87
CA ALA A 508 -9.62 -21.11 -52.99
C ALA A 508 -11.04 -20.71 -52.69
N ALA A 509 -11.40 -20.69 -51.41
CA ALA A 509 -12.49 -19.88 -50.90
C ALA A 509 -12.24 -19.54 -49.43
N SER A 510 -12.33 -18.26 -49.15
CA SER A 510 -12.32 -17.59 -47.88
C SER A 510 -13.12 -18.36 -46.80
N GLY A 511 -12.46 -18.93 -45.81
CA GLY A 511 -13.10 -19.60 -44.70
C GLY A 511 -12.47 -19.25 -43.38
N SER A 512 -13.17 -18.47 -42.60
CA SER A 512 -12.86 -18.13 -41.23
C SER A 512 -12.68 -19.40 -40.38
N PRO A 513 -11.67 -19.46 -39.47
CA PRO A 513 -11.55 -20.57 -38.53
C PRO A 513 -12.54 -20.36 -37.38
N SER A 514 -13.58 -21.16 -37.39
CA SER A 514 -14.57 -21.20 -36.31
C SER A 514 -14.52 -22.54 -35.60
N ALA A 515 -13.98 -22.53 -34.39
CA ALA A 515 -14.46 -23.22 -33.21
C ALA A 515 -13.47 -23.09 -32.04
N ILE A 516 -13.71 -22.10 -31.20
CA ILE A 516 -13.09 -21.99 -29.87
C ILE A 516 -14.04 -22.71 -28.91
N CYS A 517 -13.63 -23.84 -28.35
CA CYS A 517 -14.32 -24.45 -27.21
C CYS A 517 -13.66 -23.99 -25.92
N ALA A 518 -14.17 -22.91 -25.33
CA ALA A 518 -13.79 -22.47 -23.99
C ALA A 518 -14.71 -23.20 -22.99
N THR A 519 -14.18 -24.22 -22.32
CA THR A 519 -14.86 -24.77 -21.14
C THR A 519 -14.20 -24.20 -19.91
N GLY A 520 -14.84 -23.20 -19.30
CA GLY A 520 -14.56 -22.75 -17.97
C GLY A 520 -14.89 -23.83 -16.94
N SER A 521 -14.02 -23.98 -15.96
CA SER A 521 -14.26 -24.57 -14.64
C SER A 521 -14.84 -25.98 -14.60
N CYS A 522 -13.95 -26.98 -14.50
CA CYS A 522 -14.25 -28.22 -13.80
C CYS A 522 -13.31 -28.38 -12.62
N ALA A 523 -13.80 -28.02 -11.44
CA ALA A 523 -13.17 -28.34 -10.17
C ALA A 523 -13.37 -29.83 -9.87
N THR A 524 -12.28 -30.50 -9.54
CA THR A 524 -12.16 -31.71 -8.70
C THR A 524 -13.33 -32.68 -8.67
N SER A 525 -13.31 -33.68 -9.52
CA SER A 525 -13.89 -35.01 -9.23
C SER A 525 -13.39 -36.02 -10.26
N SER A 526 -13.09 -37.24 -9.81
CA SER A 526 -12.54 -38.40 -10.50
C SER A 526 -13.47 -39.02 -11.59
N ALA A 527 -14.23 -38.19 -12.29
CA ALA A 527 -15.02 -38.60 -13.44
C ALA A 527 -14.43 -37.97 -14.72
N VAL A 528 -13.52 -38.68 -15.34
CA VAL A 528 -13.02 -38.38 -16.69
C VAL A 528 -14.25 -38.25 -17.61
N CYS A 529 -14.49 -37.02 -18.10
CA CYS A 529 -15.56 -36.73 -19.04
C CYS A 529 -15.54 -37.76 -20.19
N ARG A 530 -16.67 -38.41 -20.47
CA ARG A 530 -16.79 -39.46 -21.52
C ARG A 530 -16.31 -38.96 -22.89
N ARG A 531 -16.39 -37.65 -23.15
CA ARG A 531 -15.88 -37.01 -24.39
C ARG A 531 -14.35 -36.94 -24.43
N CYS A 532 -13.65 -36.76 -23.29
CA CYS A 532 -12.19 -36.85 -23.24
C CYS A 532 -11.70 -38.30 -23.44
N ARG A 533 -12.46 -39.31 -23.00
CA ARG A 533 -12.18 -40.73 -23.33
C ARG A 533 -12.37 -41.01 -24.81
N GLN A 534 -13.36 -40.39 -25.46
CA GLN A 534 -13.54 -40.51 -26.91
C GLN A 534 -12.42 -39.82 -27.68
N ALA A 535 -11.98 -38.63 -27.26
CA ALA A 535 -10.81 -37.93 -27.84
C ALA A 535 -9.52 -38.74 -27.66
N ARG A 536 -9.28 -39.37 -26.50
CA ARG A 536 -8.16 -40.29 -26.30
C ARG A 536 -8.25 -41.55 -27.16
N ARG A 537 -9.44 -42.11 -27.39
CA ARG A 537 -9.66 -43.25 -28.30
C ARG A 537 -9.54 -42.83 -29.77
N CYS A 538 -9.87 -41.59 -30.12
CA CYS A 538 -9.59 -41.04 -31.44
C CYS A 538 -8.10 -40.82 -31.69
N ALA A 539 -7.36 -40.29 -30.69
CA ALA A 539 -5.89 -40.11 -30.79
C ALA A 539 -5.12 -41.44 -30.82
N SER A 540 -5.67 -42.53 -30.25
CA SER A 540 -5.06 -43.88 -30.30
C SER A 540 -5.50 -44.76 -31.46
N ARG A 541 -6.46 -44.31 -32.29
CA ARG A 541 -7.01 -45.07 -33.44
C ARG A 541 -7.10 -44.22 -34.69
N ALA A 542 -6.40 -43.12 -34.82
CA ALA A 542 -6.42 -42.31 -36.04
C ALA A 542 -5.66 -42.98 -37.19
N SER A 543 -6.42 -43.79 -37.96
CA SER A 543 -6.21 -43.97 -39.38
C SER A 543 -6.78 -42.73 -40.12
N PRO A 544 -6.15 -42.23 -41.21
CA PRO A 544 -6.36 -40.84 -41.68
C PRO A 544 -7.64 -40.57 -42.47
N SER A 545 -8.68 -41.29 -42.29
CA SER A 545 -9.92 -41.07 -43.07
C SER A 545 -11.15 -41.23 -42.19
N ARG A 546 -11.75 -40.09 -41.82
CA ARG A 546 -13.08 -39.84 -41.26
C ARG A 546 -13.11 -39.21 -39.86
N LEU A 547 -13.21 -37.90 -39.81
CA LEU A 547 -13.84 -37.18 -38.71
C LEU A 547 -15.00 -36.36 -39.24
N ARG A 548 -16.23 -36.84 -38.93
CA ARG A 548 -17.47 -36.06 -39.14
C ARG A 548 -17.75 -35.23 -37.89
N LEU A 549 -18.05 -33.97 -38.12
CA LEU A 549 -18.59 -33.02 -37.15
C LEU A 549 -20.01 -33.46 -36.73
N LEU A 550 -20.30 -33.41 -35.46
CA LEU A 550 -21.66 -33.45 -34.91
C LEU A 550 -22.16 -32.04 -34.63
N PRO A 551 -23.36 -31.67 -35.03
CA PRO A 551 -23.93 -30.37 -34.77
C PRO A 551 -24.57 -30.26 -33.39
N GLY A 552 -24.52 -29.07 -32.84
CA GLY A 552 -25.49 -28.35 -32.04
C GLY A 552 -25.96 -28.90 -30.70
N ASP A 553 -25.90 -27.97 -29.76
CA ASP A 553 -26.80 -27.79 -28.60
C ASP A 553 -26.97 -28.91 -27.57
N THR A 554 -26.31 -28.72 -26.45
CA THR A 554 -26.97 -28.85 -25.13
C THR A 554 -26.10 -28.15 -24.06
N GLN A 555 -26.64 -27.09 -23.55
CA GLN A 555 -26.25 -26.40 -22.32
C GLN A 555 -26.27 -27.39 -21.16
N CYS A 556 -25.17 -27.65 -20.52
CA CYS A 556 -25.07 -28.58 -19.41
C CYS A 556 -25.62 -27.91 -18.14
N ASP A 557 -26.77 -28.41 -17.70
CA ASP A 557 -27.48 -28.04 -16.47
C ASP A 557 -26.68 -28.57 -15.25
N SER A 558 -25.56 -27.89 -14.87
CA SER A 558 -24.69 -28.29 -13.76
C SER A 558 -24.92 -27.47 -12.47
N ASP A 559 -25.79 -26.46 -12.50
CA ASP A 559 -26.00 -25.59 -11.34
C ASP A 559 -26.97 -26.14 -10.28
N ARG A 560 -27.75 -27.19 -10.60
CA ARG A 560 -28.71 -27.80 -9.64
C ARG A 560 -28.10 -28.87 -8.73
N ALA A 561 -26.99 -29.47 -9.10
CA ALA A 561 -26.36 -30.54 -8.30
C ALA A 561 -25.42 -30.05 -7.21
N PHE A 562 -24.97 -28.79 -7.27
CA PHE A 562 -24.04 -28.22 -6.29
C PHE A 562 -24.74 -27.69 -5.03
N VAL A 563 -25.97 -27.21 -5.16
CA VAL A 563 -26.75 -26.65 -4.04
C VAL A 563 -27.34 -27.72 -3.13
N SER A 564 -27.60 -28.94 -3.65
CA SER A 564 -28.18 -30.04 -2.86
C SER A 564 -27.17 -30.78 -1.97
N ARG A 565 -25.86 -30.73 -2.28
CA ARG A 565 -24.82 -31.40 -1.46
C ARG A 565 -24.28 -30.55 -0.31
N GLN A 566 -24.40 -29.22 -0.35
CA GLN A 566 -24.03 -28.38 0.79
C GLN A 566 -25.08 -28.38 1.92
N ARG A 567 -26.33 -28.79 1.66
CA ARG A 567 -27.34 -28.93 2.71
C ARG A 567 -27.28 -30.26 3.47
N ALA A 568 -26.67 -31.28 2.88
CA ALA A 568 -26.52 -32.58 3.54
C ALA A 568 -25.30 -32.69 4.49
N ALA A 569 -24.32 -31.80 4.35
CA ALA A 569 -23.13 -31.79 5.22
C ALA A 569 -23.26 -30.92 6.48
N ALA A 570 -24.37 -30.17 6.63
CA ALA A 570 -24.60 -29.29 7.78
C ALA A 570 -25.54 -29.89 8.87
N GLY A 571 -25.88 -31.17 8.75
CA GLY A 571 -26.89 -31.82 9.58
C GLY A 571 -26.42 -33.03 10.40
N HIS A 572 -25.16 -33.14 10.81
CA HIS A 572 -24.78 -34.12 11.84
C HIS A 572 -23.56 -33.62 12.62
N GLY A 573 -23.79 -33.25 13.85
CA GLY A 573 -22.76 -32.91 14.83
C GLY A 573 -23.33 -32.13 16.00
N ARG A 574 -23.83 -32.87 16.97
CA ARG A 574 -24.18 -32.38 18.32
C ARG A 574 -22.96 -31.85 19.04
#